data_17c8edb53a48c2bf039ae1e6bc79114f
#
_entry.id   17c8edb53a48c2bf039ae1e6bc79114f
#
_cell.length_a   1.000
_cell.length_b   1.000
_cell.length_c   1.000
_cell.angle_alpha   90.00
_cell.angle_beta   90.00
_cell.angle_gamma   90.00
#
_symmetry.space_group_name_H-M   'P 1'
#
loop_
_entity.id
_entity.type
_entity.pdbx_description
1 polymer ?
#
loop_
_entity_poly.entity_id
_entity_poly.type
_entity_poly.pdbx_seq_one_letter_code
_entity_poly.pdbx_strand_id
1 'polypeptide(L)'
;MGQIPSSTLLQNDLGQLMNDDRFHDIILECSDKEIISGCKGILATRSKIFNELIFTGLEKNILSFNNINSNSMKVILEYLYVSEVEKKNITVNNIIEVYHASIHFGLIEFQSHIINQVMEFLKSENEDTGKKLLSECVNKFSLEEVDNEMSQILVDWVAMNKLKKGVIDSLSLKGLKYFLMKTFDTQKSFATPEIEIWEYILTKAKKEAYDQQGVQKYLNPLADFINLNRMDAEEIKQRIEPFNIYSDKKLKEVYFSMAVGKGLGFIRGVPIFKWKSGILGLNVFDGGFTVEAYESIQPKSILGDLIFKGRGVYEWNILVEKLCKTIYIGICNNINVNFKKNDQDYHGWVLGSDGYVYHEKNYKWYDAKFKEGDKVTVRLDMKNRTCAFSVNDIRKLTVSEWKNIPSQVCPIASLGHGSKLRVKQELIKF
;
A
#
# COMPACT_ATOMS: atom_id res chain seq x y z
N MET A 1 -17.80 38.34 26.32
CA MET A 1 -17.68 38.38 24.84
C MET A 1 -16.21 38.09 24.51
N GLY A 2 -15.90 36.87 24.03
CA GLY A 2 -14.54 36.55 23.58
C GLY A 2 -14.22 37.33 22.32
N GLN A 3 -13.06 37.97 22.26
CA GLN A 3 -12.57 38.59 21.03
C GLN A 3 -12.33 37.50 19.98
N ILE A 4 -12.99 37.63 18.81
CA ILE A 4 -12.72 36.80 17.65
C ILE A 4 -11.27 37.06 17.22
N PRO A 5 -10.41 36.06 17.03
CA PRO A 5 -9.05 36.26 16.54
C PRO A 5 -9.06 37.06 15.23
N SER A 6 -8.15 38.01 15.08
CA SER A 6 -8.07 38.91 13.91
C SER A 6 -7.91 38.15 12.58
N SER A 7 -7.29 36.96 12.60
CA SER A 7 -7.18 36.05 11.45
C SER A 7 -8.53 35.53 10.95
N THR A 8 -9.46 35.25 11.86
CA THR A 8 -10.81 34.73 11.49
C THR A 8 -11.69 35.81 10.87
N LEU A 9 -11.53 37.08 11.30
CA LEU A 9 -12.24 38.21 10.69
C LEU A 9 -11.76 38.44 9.24
N LEU A 10 -10.46 38.44 9.00
CA LEU A 10 -9.90 38.62 7.66
C LEU A 10 -10.32 37.46 6.71
N GLN A 11 -10.30 36.21 7.19
CA GLN A 11 -10.77 35.09 6.42
C GLN A 11 -12.25 35.23 6.02
N ASN A 12 -13.10 35.67 6.94
CA ASN A 12 -14.50 35.90 6.65
C ASN A 12 -14.70 37.03 5.61
N ASP A 13 -13.97 38.12 5.71
CA ASP A 13 -14.03 39.24 4.77
C ASP A 13 -13.57 38.80 3.37
N LEU A 14 -12.46 38.06 3.29
CA LEU A 14 -11.98 37.53 2.02
C LEU A 14 -12.94 36.47 1.44
N GLY A 15 -13.58 35.66 2.26
CA GLY A 15 -14.63 34.74 1.84
C GLY A 15 -15.87 35.44 1.28
N GLN A 16 -16.23 36.61 1.82
CA GLN A 16 -17.29 37.47 1.25
C GLN A 16 -16.88 38.03 -0.13
N LEU A 17 -15.64 38.46 -0.29
CA LEU A 17 -15.12 38.97 -1.58
C LEU A 17 -15.15 37.86 -2.67
N MET A 18 -14.94 36.60 -2.30
CA MET A 18 -15.04 35.49 -3.25
C MET A 18 -16.44 35.33 -3.85
N ASN A 19 -17.47 35.74 -3.12
CA ASN A 19 -18.88 35.60 -3.52
C ASN A 19 -19.52 36.92 -3.99
N ASP A 20 -18.73 38.00 -4.11
CA ASP A 20 -19.24 39.32 -4.49
C ASP A 20 -18.69 39.72 -5.84
N ASP A 21 -19.51 39.54 -6.89
CA ASP A 21 -19.16 39.81 -8.30
C ASP A 21 -18.68 41.24 -8.58
N ARG A 22 -18.98 42.20 -7.69
CA ARG A 22 -18.53 43.60 -7.84
C ARG A 22 -17.01 43.74 -7.75
N PHE A 23 -16.33 42.79 -7.14
CA PHE A 23 -14.87 42.76 -6.99
C PHE A 23 -14.18 41.85 -7.98
N HIS A 24 -14.94 41.20 -8.89
CA HIS A 24 -14.40 40.30 -9.89
C HIS A 24 -13.97 41.07 -11.14
N ASP A 25 -12.70 40.96 -11.48
CA ASP A 25 -12.07 41.65 -12.61
C ASP A 25 -11.29 40.70 -13.54
N ILE A 26 -11.42 39.39 -13.34
CA ILE A 26 -10.86 38.34 -14.19
C ILE A 26 -11.85 37.20 -14.41
N ILE A 27 -11.81 36.64 -15.62
CA ILE A 27 -12.58 35.49 -16.03
C ILE A 27 -11.66 34.29 -16.22
N LEU A 28 -12.04 33.14 -15.63
CA LEU A 28 -11.34 31.86 -15.69
C LEU A 28 -12.21 30.87 -16.46
N GLU A 29 -11.84 30.55 -17.71
CA GLU A 29 -12.51 29.56 -18.52
C GLU A 29 -11.95 28.17 -18.24
N CYS A 30 -12.76 27.26 -17.74
CA CYS A 30 -12.37 25.90 -17.33
C CYS A 30 -12.49 24.89 -18.48
N SER A 31 -11.88 23.71 -18.32
CA SER A 31 -11.85 22.64 -19.33
C SER A 31 -13.25 22.09 -19.68
N ASP A 32 -14.19 22.19 -18.76
CA ASP A 32 -15.60 21.80 -18.93
C ASP A 32 -16.49 22.94 -19.50
N LYS A 33 -15.85 24.02 -19.99
CA LYS A 33 -16.49 25.22 -20.55
C LYS A 33 -17.27 26.07 -19.56
N GLU A 34 -17.23 25.74 -18.29
CA GLU A 34 -17.73 26.59 -17.22
C GLU A 34 -16.84 27.82 -17.05
N ILE A 35 -17.44 28.93 -16.70
CA ILE A 35 -16.79 30.23 -16.50
C ILE A 35 -16.88 30.57 -15.01
N ILE A 36 -15.73 30.89 -14.41
CA ILE A 36 -15.64 31.34 -13.04
C ILE A 36 -14.99 32.72 -13.04
N SER A 37 -15.46 33.65 -12.24
CA SER A 37 -14.86 34.95 -12.07
C SER A 37 -14.12 35.07 -10.75
N GLY A 38 -13.17 36.02 -10.66
CA GLY A 38 -12.40 36.25 -9.45
C GLY A 38 -11.72 37.60 -9.42
N CYS A 39 -10.96 37.87 -8.35
CA CYS A 39 -10.21 39.10 -8.15
C CYS A 39 -8.72 38.89 -8.49
N LYS A 40 -8.20 39.57 -9.49
CA LYS A 40 -6.80 39.53 -9.94
C LYS A 40 -5.83 39.76 -8.79
N GLY A 41 -6.11 40.76 -7.95
CA GLY A 41 -5.24 41.11 -6.84
C GLY A 41 -5.06 39.96 -5.85
N ILE A 42 -6.15 39.25 -5.52
CA ILE A 42 -6.10 38.08 -4.65
C ILE A 42 -5.32 36.94 -5.32
N LEU A 43 -5.69 36.58 -6.56
CA LEU A 43 -5.09 35.48 -7.29
C LEU A 43 -3.59 35.65 -7.48
N ALA A 44 -3.17 36.83 -7.93
CA ALA A 44 -1.76 37.15 -8.18
C ALA A 44 -0.92 37.26 -6.90
N THR A 45 -1.50 37.73 -5.80
CA THR A 45 -0.79 37.83 -4.52
C THR A 45 -0.60 36.45 -3.88
N ARG A 46 -1.54 35.53 -4.08
CA ARG A 46 -1.59 34.23 -3.44
C ARG A 46 -0.96 33.09 -4.27
N SER A 47 -0.78 33.28 -5.58
CA SER A 47 -0.12 32.33 -6.46
C SER A 47 0.81 33.04 -7.43
N LYS A 48 2.08 32.66 -7.42
CA LYS A 48 3.09 33.15 -8.35
C LYS A 48 2.69 32.86 -9.80
N ILE A 49 2.09 31.70 -10.05
CA ILE A 49 1.64 31.29 -11.39
C ILE A 49 0.51 32.20 -11.88
N PHE A 50 -0.48 32.50 -11.03
CA PHE A 50 -1.51 33.46 -11.40
C PHE A 50 -0.93 34.85 -11.64
N ASN A 51 0.03 35.29 -10.83
CA ASN A 51 0.72 36.56 -11.05
C ASN A 51 1.37 36.61 -12.45
N GLU A 52 2.12 35.57 -12.80
CA GLU A 52 2.75 35.47 -14.12
C GLU A 52 1.73 35.43 -15.26
N LEU A 53 0.67 34.64 -15.12
CA LEU A 53 -0.37 34.51 -16.15
C LEU A 53 -1.14 35.82 -16.39
N ILE A 54 -1.39 36.60 -15.34
CA ILE A 54 -2.17 37.84 -15.38
C ILE A 54 -1.33 39.01 -15.90
N PHE A 55 -0.11 39.18 -15.38
CA PHE A 55 0.66 40.41 -15.53
C PHE A 55 1.90 40.30 -16.42
N THR A 56 2.26 39.08 -16.93
CA THR A 56 3.38 38.97 -17.85
C THR A 56 2.96 39.39 -19.26
N GLY A 57 3.56 40.47 -19.74
CA GLY A 57 3.19 41.11 -21.02
C GLY A 57 2.01 42.07 -20.90
N LEU A 58 1.01 41.92 -21.77
CA LEU A 58 -0.22 42.68 -21.61
C LEU A 58 -1.10 42.06 -20.55
N GLU A 59 -1.65 42.91 -19.68
CA GLU A 59 -2.57 42.48 -18.62
C GLU A 59 -3.78 41.74 -19.23
N LYS A 60 -4.08 40.56 -18.67
CA LYS A 60 -5.17 39.70 -19.13
C LYS A 60 -6.38 39.79 -18.22
N ASN A 61 -7.55 39.82 -18.82
CA ASN A 61 -8.83 39.75 -18.12
C ASN A 61 -9.51 38.39 -18.28
N ILE A 62 -8.97 37.53 -19.15
CA ILE A 62 -9.50 36.18 -19.40
C ILE A 62 -8.31 35.21 -19.43
N LEU A 63 -8.40 34.14 -18.65
CA LEU A 63 -7.47 33.02 -18.66
C LEU A 63 -8.22 31.75 -18.97
N SER A 64 -7.72 30.94 -19.91
CA SER A 64 -8.34 29.65 -20.31
C SER A 64 -7.50 28.49 -19.87
N PHE A 65 -8.10 27.53 -19.20
CA PHE A 65 -7.47 26.32 -18.63
C PHE A 65 -8.07 25.06 -19.25
N ASN A 66 -7.35 24.44 -20.19
CA ASN A 66 -7.84 23.27 -20.93
C ASN A 66 -7.78 21.96 -20.13
N ASN A 67 -7.10 21.94 -19.00
CA ASN A 67 -6.82 20.75 -18.18
C ASN A 67 -7.34 20.85 -16.74
N ILE A 68 -8.00 21.95 -16.37
CA ILE A 68 -8.56 22.18 -15.03
C ILE A 68 -10.05 22.42 -15.16
N ASN A 69 -10.86 21.59 -14.50
CA ASN A 69 -12.32 21.72 -14.50
C ASN A 69 -12.81 22.77 -13.47
N SER A 70 -14.04 23.22 -13.63
CA SER A 70 -14.65 24.24 -12.80
C SER A 70 -14.73 23.84 -11.31
N ASN A 71 -14.97 22.56 -11.04
CA ASN A 71 -15.08 22.05 -9.68
C ASN A 71 -13.75 22.19 -8.92
N SER A 72 -12.65 21.79 -9.54
CA SER A 72 -11.31 21.96 -8.98
C SER A 72 -10.92 23.43 -8.88
N MET A 73 -11.27 24.25 -9.90
CA MET A 73 -10.99 25.68 -9.87
C MET A 73 -11.69 26.37 -8.69
N LYS A 74 -12.94 26.04 -8.38
CA LYS A 74 -13.67 26.57 -7.23
C LYS A 74 -12.94 26.24 -5.92
N VAL A 75 -12.42 25.03 -5.76
CA VAL A 75 -11.64 24.61 -4.58
C VAL A 75 -10.31 25.37 -4.49
N ILE A 76 -9.63 25.58 -5.63
CA ILE A 76 -8.42 26.42 -5.69
C ILE A 76 -8.70 27.86 -5.29
N LEU A 77 -9.78 28.44 -5.79
CA LEU A 77 -10.17 29.80 -5.40
C LEU A 77 -10.49 29.91 -3.93
N GLU A 78 -11.27 28.99 -3.37
CA GLU A 78 -11.54 28.94 -1.93
C GLU A 78 -10.24 28.96 -1.13
N TYR A 79 -9.25 28.11 -1.47
CA TYR A 79 -7.94 28.13 -0.83
C TYR A 79 -7.19 29.45 -1.00
N LEU A 80 -7.20 30.04 -2.20
CA LEU A 80 -6.51 31.30 -2.46
C LEU A 80 -7.12 32.48 -1.69
N TYR A 81 -8.43 32.51 -1.50
CA TYR A 81 -9.10 33.58 -0.76
C TYR A 81 -8.94 33.37 0.76
N VAL A 82 -9.26 32.21 1.30
CA VAL A 82 -9.38 32.02 2.76
C VAL A 82 -8.29 31.16 3.38
N SER A 83 -7.36 30.59 2.59
CA SER A 83 -6.27 29.70 3.04
C SER A 83 -6.76 28.37 3.65
N GLU A 84 -8.04 28.12 3.63
CA GLU A 84 -8.68 26.89 4.10
C GLU A 84 -9.73 26.45 3.08
N VAL A 85 -10.01 25.16 3.04
CA VAL A 85 -11.05 24.59 2.20
C VAL A 85 -11.98 23.78 3.08
N GLU A 86 -13.29 23.96 2.92
CA GLU A 86 -14.26 23.14 3.64
C GLU A 86 -14.08 21.67 3.28
N LYS A 87 -14.02 20.80 4.30
CA LYS A 87 -13.82 19.34 4.10
C LYS A 87 -14.80 18.70 3.12
N LYS A 88 -16.04 19.22 3.04
CA LYS A 88 -17.07 18.72 2.10
C LYS A 88 -16.75 19.01 0.63
N ASN A 89 -15.90 20.00 0.34
CA ASN A 89 -15.54 20.43 -1.02
C ASN A 89 -14.44 19.56 -1.65
N ILE A 90 -13.69 18.82 -0.82
CA ILE A 90 -12.72 17.83 -1.28
C ILE A 90 -13.26 16.43 -0.96
N THR A 91 -13.52 15.67 -2.00
CA THR A 91 -14.14 14.33 -1.92
C THR A 91 -13.28 13.30 -2.65
N VAL A 92 -13.51 12.01 -2.42
CA VAL A 92 -12.84 10.92 -3.16
C VAL A 92 -12.99 11.07 -4.69
N ASN A 93 -14.05 11.74 -5.16
CA ASN A 93 -14.32 11.87 -6.61
C ASN A 93 -13.62 13.06 -7.27
N ASN A 94 -13.12 14.05 -6.51
CA ASN A 94 -12.47 15.22 -7.09
C ASN A 94 -11.03 15.44 -6.59
N ILE A 95 -10.57 14.70 -5.59
CA ILE A 95 -9.30 14.95 -4.92
C ILE A 95 -8.08 14.88 -5.86
N ILE A 96 -8.08 13.99 -6.85
CA ILE A 96 -7.02 13.89 -7.86
C ILE A 96 -7.01 15.12 -8.78
N GLU A 97 -8.17 15.58 -9.18
CA GLU A 97 -8.32 16.81 -10.01
C GLU A 97 -7.88 18.06 -9.24
N VAL A 98 -8.25 18.16 -7.94
CA VAL A 98 -7.84 19.26 -7.07
C VAL A 98 -6.33 19.22 -6.81
N TYR A 99 -5.74 18.04 -6.62
CA TYR A 99 -4.29 17.88 -6.48
C TYR A 99 -3.55 18.33 -7.75
N HIS A 100 -4.02 17.89 -8.91
CA HIS A 100 -3.46 18.32 -10.19
C HIS A 100 -3.54 19.86 -10.36
N ALA A 101 -4.67 20.46 -10.03
CA ALA A 101 -4.82 21.91 -10.09
C ALA A 101 -3.88 22.63 -9.10
N SER A 102 -3.69 22.08 -7.90
CA SER A 102 -2.77 22.65 -6.89
C SER A 102 -1.31 22.62 -7.35
N ILE A 103 -0.88 21.58 -8.08
CA ILE A 103 0.43 21.51 -8.74
C ILE A 103 0.53 22.60 -9.80
N HIS A 104 -0.48 22.68 -10.68
CA HIS A 104 -0.51 23.67 -11.78
C HIS A 104 -0.34 25.12 -11.26
N PHE A 105 -0.96 25.44 -10.13
CA PHE A 105 -0.87 26.79 -9.55
C PHE A 105 0.26 26.95 -8.51
N GLY A 106 1.12 25.94 -8.32
CA GLY A 106 2.28 25.99 -7.43
C GLY A 106 1.95 26.13 -5.94
N LEU A 107 0.82 25.55 -5.47
CA LEU A 107 0.30 25.66 -4.11
C LEU A 107 0.83 24.54 -3.21
N ILE A 108 2.11 24.58 -2.86
CA ILE A 108 2.83 23.49 -2.16
C ILE A 108 2.19 23.13 -0.81
N GLU A 109 1.84 24.14 0.00
CA GLU A 109 1.21 23.90 1.31
C GLU A 109 -0.16 23.23 1.15
N PHE A 110 -0.91 23.64 0.13
CA PHE A 110 -2.19 23.02 -0.16
C PHE A 110 -2.06 21.57 -0.68
N GLN A 111 -1.01 21.28 -1.45
CA GLN A 111 -0.70 19.90 -1.86
C GLN A 111 -0.51 19.00 -0.64
N SER A 112 0.23 19.43 0.37
CA SER A 112 0.42 18.69 1.62
C SER A 112 -0.90 18.46 2.37
N HIS A 113 -1.79 19.44 2.37
CA HIS A 113 -3.13 19.32 2.96
C HIS A 113 -3.96 18.26 2.22
N ILE A 114 -3.96 18.28 0.88
CA ILE A 114 -4.67 17.30 0.03
C ILE A 114 -4.13 15.88 0.27
N ILE A 115 -2.81 15.72 0.38
CA ILE A 115 -2.16 14.44 0.68
C ILE A 115 -2.65 13.88 2.02
N ASN A 116 -2.72 14.70 3.06
CA ASN A 116 -3.24 14.27 4.36
C ASN A 116 -4.70 13.80 4.26
N GLN A 117 -5.51 14.49 3.46
CA GLN A 117 -6.91 14.11 3.25
C GLN A 117 -7.06 12.80 2.45
N VAL A 118 -6.18 12.56 1.47
CA VAL A 118 -6.10 11.23 0.81
C VAL A 118 -5.82 10.13 1.82
N MET A 119 -4.87 10.35 2.74
CA MET A 119 -4.57 9.37 3.79
C MET A 119 -5.77 9.10 4.72
N GLU A 120 -6.59 10.11 5.01
CA GLU A 120 -7.85 9.92 5.75
C GLU A 120 -8.85 9.07 4.93
N PHE A 121 -9.05 9.36 3.65
CA PHE A 121 -9.93 8.57 2.79
C PHE A 121 -9.48 7.11 2.66
N LEU A 122 -8.18 6.88 2.48
CA LEU A 122 -7.63 5.53 2.39
C LEU A 122 -7.85 4.70 3.67
N LYS A 123 -7.95 5.34 4.84
CA LYS A 123 -8.21 4.67 6.12
C LYS A 123 -9.69 4.44 6.40
N SER A 124 -10.56 5.36 5.97
CA SER A 124 -11.98 5.37 6.31
C SER A 124 -12.88 4.70 5.27
N GLU A 125 -12.45 4.67 4.01
CA GLU A 125 -13.20 4.13 2.89
C GLU A 125 -12.89 2.62 2.67
N ASN A 126 -13.48 2.05 1.64
CA ASN A 126 -13.26 0.64 1.30
C ASN A 126 -11.89 0.39 0.64
N GLU A 127 -11.47 -0.88 0.60
CA GLU A 127 -10.18 -1.29 0.01
C GLU A 127 -10.02 -0.91 -1.48
N ASP A 128 -11.10 -0.62 -2.19
CA ASP A 128 -11.09 -0.26 -3.62
C ASP A 128 -10.78 1.22 -3.86
N THR A 129 -10.95 2.07 -2.85
CA THR A 129 -10.69 3.52 -2.96
C THR A 129 -9.28 3.82 -3.43
N GLY A 130 -8.27 3.17 -2.87
CA GLY A 130 -6.87 3.35 -3.29
C GLY A 130 -6.62 2.97 -4.76
N LYS A 131 -7.26 1.90 -5.24
CA LYS A 131 -7.18 1.43 -6.64
C LYS A 131 -7.85 2.39 -7.61
N LYS A 132 -9.02 2.92 -7.21
CA LYS A 132 -9.74 3.96 -7.96
C LYS A 132 -8.89 5.21 -8.09
N LEU A 133 -8.41 5.75 -6.97
CA LEU A 133 -7.59 6.96 -6.96
C LEU A 133 -6.29 6.79 -7.75
N LEU A 134 -5.62 5.63 -7.65
CA LEU A 134 -4.43 5.34 -8.46
C LEU A 134 -4.74 5.34 -9.97
N SER A 135 -5.86 4.76 -10.36
CA SER A 135 -6.30 4.74 -11.75
C SER A 135 -6.60 6.15 -12.28
N GLU A 136 -7.27 6.96 -11.49
CA GLU A 136 -7.58 8.37 -11.80
C GLU A 136 -6.28 9.19 -11.87
N CYS A 137 -5.37 9.03 -10.93
CA CYS A 137 -4.07 9.68 -10.91
C CYS A 137 -3.26 9.40 -12.18
N VAL A 138 -3.10 8.12 -12.53
CA VAL A 138 -2.35 7.71 -13.74
C VAL A 138 -3.04 8.14 -15.05
N ASN A 139 -4.35 8.36 -15.02
CA ASN A 139 -5.07 8.89 -16.18
C ASN A 139 -4.97 10.41 -16.30
N LYS A 140 -4.91 11.12 -15.19
CA LYS A 140 -4.89 12.58 -15.14
C LYS A 140 -3.52 13.15 -15.47
N PHE A 141 -2.46 12.57 -14.94
CA PHE A 141 -1.10 13.07 -15.10
C PHE A 141 -0.45 12.57 -16.40
N SER A 142 0.39 13.39 -17.03
CA SER A 142 1.29 12.97 -18.11
C SER A 142 2.31 11.93 -17.61
N LEU A 143 2.99 11.24 -18.53
CA LEU A 143 4.01 10.25 -18.17
C LEU A 143 5.18 10.86 -17.37
N GLU A 144 5.47 12.14 -17.56
CA GLU A 144 6.54 12.87 -16.86
C GLU A 144 6.09 13.36 -15.48
N GLU A 145 4.81 13.67 -15.32
CA GLU A 145 4.24 14.24 -14.09
C GLU A 145 3.64 13.19 -13.15
N VAL A 146 3.40 11.97 -13.64
CA VAL A 146 2.75 10.91 -12.87
C VAL A 146 3.60 10.43 -11.67
N ASP A 147 4.92 10.62 -11.73
CA ASP A 147 5.84 10.34 -10.64
C ASP A 147 5.87 11.48 -9.61
N ASN A 148 4.81 11.57 -8.84
CA ASN A 148 4.63 12.56 -7.79
C ASN A 148 4.31 11.88 -6.44
N GLU A 149 4.27 12.65 -5.37
CA GLU A 149 4.00 12.16 -4.01
C GLU A 149 2.65 11.41 -3.92
N MET A 150 1.61 11.94 -4.55
CA MET A 150 0.27 11.32 -4.59
C MET A 150 0.33 9.91 -5.18
N SER A 151 0.95 9.75 -6.34
CA SER A 151 1.05 8.45 -7.00
C SER A 151 1.88 7.45 -6.19
N GLN A 152 2.93 7.90 -5.51
CA GLN A 152 3.75 7.04 -4.65
C GLN A 152 2.96 6.51 -3.46
N ILE A 153 2.21 7.37 -2.77
CA ILE A 153 1.34 6.98 -1.66
C ILE A 153 0.28 5.97 -2.12
N LEU A 154 -0.35 6.22 -3.27
CA LEU A 154 -1.37 5.34 -3.81
C LEU A 154 -0.79 3.97 -4.24
N VAL A 155 0.41 3.95 -4.84
CA VAL A 155 1.14 2.71 -5.16
C VAL A 155 1.44 1.93 -3.89
N ASP A 156 1.95 2.58 -2.87
CA ASP A 156 2.30 1.92 -1.60
C ASP A 156 1.05 1.38 -0.90
N TRP A 157 -0.05 2.14 -0.90
CA TRP A 157 -1.32 1.68 -0.35
C TRP A 157 -1.85 0.45 -1.08
N VAL A 158 -1.87 0.45 -2.42
CA VAL A 158 -2.32 -0.71 -3.21
C VAL A 158 -1.39 -1.91 -2.99
N ALA A 159 -0.07 -1.68 -2.87
CA ALA A 159 0.90 -2.74 -2.59
C ALA A 159 0.70 -3.40 -1.22
N MET A 160 0.31 -2.64 -0.21
CA MET A 160 0.03 -3.14 1.14
C MET A 160 -1.29 -3.90 1.26
N ASN A 161 -2.18 -3.77 0.28
CA ASN A 161 -3.47 -4.46 0.28
C ASN A 161 -3.45 -5.60 -0.74
N LYS A 162 -3.90 -6.79 -0.31
CA LYS A 162 -3.89 -7.98 -1.16
C LYS A 162 -4.81 -7.79 -2.37
N LEU A 163 -4.28 -8.00 -3.58
CA LEU A 163 -5.08 -8.08 -4.81
C LEU A 163 -5.91 -9.37 -4.77
N LYS A 164 -7.23 -9.26 -4.77
CA LYS A 164 -8.12 -10.42 -4.61
C LYS A 164 -8.44 -11.04 -5.97
N LYS A 165 -8.09 -12.30 -6.15
CA LYS A 165 -8.47 -13.11 -7.30
C LYS A 165 -10.00 -13.15 -7.44
N GLY A 166 -10.50 -13.06 -8.68
CA GLY A 166 -11.92 -13.15 -8.98
C GLY A 166 -12.75 -11.91 -8.65
N VAL A 167 -12.14 -10.90 -8.04
CA VAL A 167 -12.77 -9.61 -7.76
C VAL A 167 -12.44 -8.63 -8.88
N ILE A 168 -13.46 -8.00 -9.41
CA ILE A 168 -13.32 -6.91 -10.35
C ILE A 168 -13.42 -5.62 -9.53
N ASP A 169 -12.32 -4.90 -9.53
CA ASP A 169 -12.16 -3.65 -8.81
C ASP A 169 -11.86 -2.48 -9.76
N SER A 170 -11.74 -1.27 -9.20
CA SER A 170 -11.55 -0.02 -9.94
C SER A 170 -10.14 0.18 -10.52
N LEU A 171 -9.19 -0.76 -10.32
CA LEU A 171 -7.84 -0.59 -10.87
C LEU A 171 -7.84 -0.78 -12.39
N SER A 172 -7.66 0.30 -13.14
CA SER A 172 -7.60 0.29 -14.61
C SER A 172 -6.35 -0.45 -15.12
N LEU A 173 -6.35 -0.86 -16.40
CA LEU A 173 -5.17 -1.46 -17.01
C LEU A 173 -3.94 -0.53 -16.97
N LYS A 174 -4.14 0.76 -17.20
CA LYS A 174 -3.07 1.76 -17.17
C LYS A 174 -2.55 1.94 -15.73
N GLY A 175 -3.46 2.00 -14.75
CA GLY A 175 -3.11 2.04 -13.32
C GLY A 175 -2.39 0.78 -12.86
N LEU A 176 -2.86 -0.39 -13.30
CA LEU A 176 -2.22 -1.68 -13.01
C LEU A 176 -0.82 -1.77 -13.60
N LYS A 177 -0.62 -1.35 -14.86
CA LYS A 177 0.70 -1.33 -15.49
C LYS A 177 1.66 -0.41 -14.72
N TYR A 178 1.23 0.78 -14.39
CA TYR A 178 2.02 1.74 -13.60
C TYR A 178 2.37 1.15 -12.22
N PHE A 179 1.40 0.58 -11.53
CA PHE A 179 1.59 -0.07 -10.24
C PHE A 179 2.62 -1.21 -10.31
N LEU A 180 2.50 -2.10 -11.29
CA LEU A 180 3.44 -3.20 -11.46
C LEU A 180 4.86 -2.70 -11.79
N MET A 181 4.97 -1.70 -12.65
CA MET A 181 6.25 -1.06 -12.98
C MET A 181 6.92 -0.44 -11.75
N LYS A 182 6.16 0.27 -10.92
CA LYS A 182 6.70 0.95 -9.72
C LYS A 182 7.01 0.02 -8.55
N THR A 183 6.50 -1.19 -8.58
CA THR A 183 6.75 -2.22 -7.55
C THR A 183 7.67 -3.34 -8.03
N PHE A 184 8.06 -3.36 -9.32
CA PHE A 184 8.98 -4.34 -9.86
C PHE A 184 10.41 -4.12 -9.32
N ASP A 185 11.03 -5.19 -8.80
CA ASP A 185 12.39 -5.20 -8.24
C ASP A 185 12.67 -4.12 -7.16
N THR A 186 11.63 -3.69 -6.45
CA THR A 186 11.76 -2.77 -5.32
C THR A 186 11.77 -3.52 -3.99
N GLN A 187 12.30 -2.87 -2.93
CA GLN A 187 12.24 -3.37 -1.55
C GLN A 187 10.95 -2.95 -0.82
N LYS A 188 9.98 -2.38 -1.55
CA LYS A 188 8.71 -1.96 -0.96
C LYS A 188 7.89 -3.14 -0.49
N SER A 189 7.17 -2.96 0.58
CA SER A 189 6.22 -3.94 1.11
C SER A 189 5.14 -4.29 0.08
N PHE A 190 4.85 -5.59 -0.07
CA PHE A 190 3.88 -6.06 -1.05
C PHE A 190 3.11 -7.28 -0.53
N ALA A 191 1.79 -7.15 -0.42
CA ALA A 191 0.94 -8.16 0.20
C ALA A 191 0.58 -9.34 -0.71
N THR A 192 0.72 -9.20 -2.05
CA THR A 192 0.23 -10.19 -3.02
C THR A 192 1.38 -11.01 -3.59
N PRO A 193 1.40 -12.35 -3.44
CA PRO A 193 2.35 -13.24 -4.10
C PRO A 193 2.29 -13.14 -5.63
N GLU A 194 3.41 -13.39 -6.31
CA GLU A 194 3.56 -13.21 -7.76
C GLU A 194 2.54 -14.02 -8.58
N ILE A 195 2.26 -15.27 -8.20
CA ILE A 195 1.25 -16.07 -8.88
C ILE A 195 -0.17 -15.51 -8.69
N GLU A 196 -0.47 -14.95 -7.53
CA GLU A 196 -1.77 -14.33 -7.28
C GLU A 196 -1.92 -13.01 -8.06
N ILE A 197 -0.82 -12.27 -8.28
CA ILE A 197 -0.80 -11.12 -9.18
C ILE A 197 -1.17 -11.56 -10.60
N TRP A 198 -0.54 -12.62 -11.09
CA TRP A 198 -0.87 -13.19 -12.41
C TRP A 198 -2.35 -13.56 -12.52
N GLU A 199 -2.88 -14.28 -11.54
CA GLU A 199 -4.29 -14.69 -11.51
C GLU A 199 -5.25 -13.50 -11.45
N TYR A 200 -4.87 -12.45 -10.73
CA TYR A 200 -5.63 -11.20 -10.68
C TYR A 200 -5.66 -10.51 -12.06
N ILE A 201 -4.50 -10.39 -12.71
CA ILE A 201 -4.38 -9.81 -14.05
C ILE A 201 -5.21 -10.64 -15.06
N LEU A 202 -5.10 -11.95 -14.98
CA LEU A 202 -5.83 -12.86 -15.86
C LEU A 202 -7.35 -12.75 -15.69
N THR A 203 -7.82 -12.56 -14.46
CA THR A 203 -9.25 -12.34 -14.19
C THR A 203 -9.74 -11.04 -14.88
N LYS A 204 -8.97 -9.97 -14.82
CA LYS A 204 -9.29 -8.72 -15.52
C LYS A 204 -9.24 -8.89 -17.03
N ALA A 205 -8.19 -9.53 -17.55
CA ALA A 205 -8.04 -9.77 -18.98
C ALA A 205 -9.22 -10.56 -19.56
N LYS A 206 -9.67 -11.62 -18.88
CA LYS A 206 -10.82 -12.45 -19.30
C LYS A 206 -12.15 -11.71 -19.25
N LYS A 207 -12.28 -10.66 -18.44
CA LYS A 207 -13.47 -9.82 -18.43
C LYS A 207 -13.51 -8.88 -19.62
N GLU A 208 -12.35 -8.31 -19.97
CA GLU A 208 -12.24 -7.33 -21.06
C GLU A 208 -12.16 -7.96 -22.45
N ALA A 209 -11.84 -9.25 -22.53
CA ALA A 209 -11.60 -9.95 -23.79
C ALA A 209 -12.52 -11.16 -23.97
N TYR A 210 -13.10 -11.30 -25.17
CA TYR A 210 -14.00 -12.39 -25.53
C TYR A 210 -13.26 -13.64 -26.05
N ASP A 211 -11.99 -13.49 -26.46
CA ASP A 211 -11.18 -14.55 -27.03
C ASP A 211 -9.75 -14.56 -26.47
N GLN A 212 -8.99 -15.60 -26.86
CA GLN A 212 -7.62 -15.78 -26.39
C GLN A 212 -6.67 -14.68 -26.90
N GLN A 213 -6.89 -14.15 -28.10
CA GLN A 213 -6.05 -13.08 -28.66
C GLN A 213 -6.25 -11.77 -27.87
N GLY A 214 -7.49 -11.45 -27.50
CA GLY A 214 -7.80 -10.31 -26.63
C GLY A 214 -7.17 -10.46 -25.26
N VAL A 215 -7.22 -11.65 -24.67
CA VAL A 215 -6.53 -11.95 -23.39
C VAL A 215 -5.03 -11.73 -23.52
N GLN A 216 -4.39 -12.24 -24.58
CA GLN A 216 -2.95 -12.02 -24.84
C GLN A 216 -2.63 -10.54 -25.03
N LYS A 217 -3.44 -9.80 -25.79
CA LYS A 217 -3.27 -8.36 -25.98
C LYS A 217 -3.32 -7.58 -24.66
N TYR A 218 -4.17 -8.02 -23.72
CA TYR A 218 -4.23 -7.43 -22.37
C TYR A 218 -3.02 -7.77 -21.52
N LEU A 219 -2.54 -9.02 -21.60
CA LEU A 219 -1.44 -9.53 -20.77
C LEU A 219 -0.06 -9.04 -21.22
N ASN A 220 0.18 -8.91 -22.53
CA ASN A 220 1.48 -8.57 -23.10
C ASN A 220 2.13 -7.29 -22.48
N PRO A 221 1.43 -6.16 -22.32
CA PRO A 221 2.04 -4.95 -21.75
C PRO A 221 2.38 -5.05 -20.26
N LEU A 222 1.95 -6.13 -19.58
CA LEU A 222 2.16 -6.38 -18.15
C LEU A 222 3.21 -7.47 -17.89
N ALA A 223 3.49 -8.31 -18.91
CA ALA A 223 4.31 -9.51 -18.79
C ALA A 223 5.73 -9.23 -18.28
N ASP A 224 6.35 -8.12 -18.70
CA ASP A 224 7.71 -7.76 -18.30
C ASP A 224 7.82 -7.38 -16.82
N PHE A 225 6.69 -7.06 -16.17
CA PHE A 225 6.62 -6.71 -14.76
C PHE A 225 6.19 -7.88 -13.87
N ILE A 226 6.18 -9.10 -14.39
CA ILE A 226 5.91 -10.34 -13.65
C ILE A 226 7.19 -11.17 -13.57
N ASN A 227 7.60 -11.51 -12.36
CA ASN A 227 8.82 -12.29 -12.13
C ASN A 227 8.53 -13.78 -12.01
N LEU A 228 8.67 -14.52 -13.10
CA LEU A 228 8.41 -15.97 -13.16
C LEU A 228 9.30 -16.77 -12.20
N ASN A 229 10.50 -16.29 -11.87
CA ASN A 229 11.38 -17.02 -10.94
C ASN A 229 10.80 -17.12 -9.51
N ARG A 230 9.74 -16.37 -9.20
CA ARG A 230 9.04 -16.38 -7.90
C ARG A 230 7.86 -17.35 -7.84
N MET A 231 7.60 -18.02 -8.94
CA MET A 231 6.60 -19.07 -9.07
C MET A 231 7.29 -20.43 -9.04
N ASP A 232 6.56 -21.50 -8.77
CA ASP A 232 7.10 -22.83 -8.97
C ASP A 232 6.93 -23.29 -10.43
N ALA A 233 7.68 -24.35 -10.81
CA ALA A 233 7.68 -24.83 -12.18
C ALA A 233 6.29 -25.36 -12.62
N GLU A 234 5.54 -25.93 -11.71
CA GLU A 234 4.19 -26.45 -11.98
C GLU A 234 3.19 -25.30 -12.17
N GLU A 235 3.30 -24.25 -11.36
CA GLU A 235 2.50 -23.03 -11.52
C GLU A 235 2.73 -22.39 -12.89
N ILE A 236 4.00 -22.28 -13.33
CA ILE A 236 4.33 -21.72 -14.64
C ILE A 236 3.74 -22.60 -15.75
N LYS A 237 3.98 -23.90 -15.71
CA LYS A 237 3.52 -24.84 -16.72
C LYS A 237 1.99 -24.85 -16.86
N GLN A 238 1.28 -24.87 -15.73
CA GLN A 238 -0.19 -25.01 -15.75
C GLN A 238 -0.93 -23.69 -15.94
N ARG A 239 -0.36 -22.56 -15.46
CA ARG A 239 -1.10 -21.31 -15.36
C ARG A 239 -0.56 -20.18 -16.21
N ILE A 240 0.69 -20.27 -16.70
CA ILE A 240 1.33 -19.22 -17.50
C ILE A 240 1.50 -19.65 -18.96
N GLU A 241 2.14 -20.82 -19.20
CA GLU A 241 2.43 -21.30 -20.55
C GLU A 241 1.20 -21.38 -21.47
N PRO A 242 0.00 -21.81 -21.01
CA PRO A 242 -1.16 -21.92 -21.89
C PRO A 242 -1.57 -20.60 -22.56
N PHE A 243 -1.09 -19.46 -22.08
CA PHE A 243 -1.40 -18.15 -22.65
C PHE A 243 -0.40 -17.70 -23.72
N ASN A 244 0.73 -18.38 -23.91
CA ASN A 244 1.75 -18.07 -24.92
C ASN A 244 2.24 -16.61 -24.89
N ILE A 245 2.41 -16.04 -23.68
CA ILE A 245 2.85 -14.65 -23.47
C ILE A 245 4.38 -14.55 -23.50
N TYR A 246 5.06 -15.57 -22.99
CA TYR A 246 6.51 -15.61 -22.92
C TYR A 246 7.10 -16.51 -24.00
N SER A 247 8.26 -16.12 -24.53
CA SER A 247 8.98 -16.94 -25.50
C SER A 247 9.54 -18.21 -24.87
N ASP A 248 9.67 -19.28 -25.65
CA ASP A 248 10.28 -20.54 -25.21
C ASP A 248 11.69 -20.34 -24.65
N LYS A 249 12.43 -19.37 -25.20
CA LYS A 249 13.76 -19.01 -24.69
C LYS A 249 13.67 -18.50 -23.25
N LYS A 250 12.78 -17.55 -22.97
CA LYS A 250 12.57 -16.99 -21.62
C LYS A 250 12.11 -18.06 -20.64
N LEU A 251 11.19 -18.93 -21.04
CA LEU A 251 10.72 -20.03 -20.18
C LEU A 251 11.84 -21.02 -19.87
N LYS A 252 12.66 -21.42 -20.87
CA LYS A 252 13.82 -22.29 -20.66
C LYS A 252 14.84 -21.65 -19.70
N GLU A 253 15.12 -20.36 -19.83
CA GLU A 253 16.01 -19.61 -18.91
C GLU A 253 15.47 -19.63 -17.47
N VAL A 254 14.16 -19.45 -17.28
CA VAL A 254 13.50 -19.52 -15.96
C VAL A 254 13.61 -20.93 -15.37
N TYR A 255 13.27 -21.97 -16.12
CA TYR A 255 13.38 -23.37 -15.67
C TYR A 255 14.83 -23.76 -15.36
N PHE A 256 15.77 -23.34 -16.19
CA PHE A 256 17.19 -23.55 -15.93
C PHE A 256 17.64 -22.83 -14.64
N SER A 257 17.25 -21.58 -14.43
CA SER A 257 17.50 -20.84 -13.21
C SER A 257 16.97 -21.56 -11.96
N MET A 258 15.78 -22.15 -12.09
CA MET A 258 15.18 -22.95 -11.02
C MET A 258 15.97 -24.24 -10.74
N ALA A 259 16.40 -24.94 -11.79
CA ALA A 259 17.15 -26.20 -11.67
C ALA A 259 18.54 -25.97 -11.05
N VAL A 260 19.25 -24.95 -11.47
CA VAL A 260 20.60 -24.62 -10.96
C VAL A 260 20.52 -23.96 -9.57
N GLY A 261 19.33 -23.59 -9.14
CA GLY A 261 19.12 -22.99 -7.83
C GLY A 261 19.72 -21.59 -7.69
N LYS A 262 19.86 -20.81 -8.78
CA LYS A 262 20.24 -19.41 -8.70
C LYS A 262 19.33 -18.69 -7.72
N GLY A 263 19.92 -17.95 -6.80
CA GLY A 263 19.17 -17.14 -5.82
C GLY A 263 18.19 -16.25 -6.56
N LEU A 264 16.98 -16.15 -6.03
CA LEU A 264 16.02 -15.16 -6.48
C LEU A 264 16.59 -13.79 -6.13
N GLY A 265 16.63 -12.87 -7.09
CA GLY A 265 16.85 -11.47 -6.82
C GLY A 265 15.76 -10.92 -5.86
N PHE A 266 15.78 -9.63 -5.62
CA PHE A 266 14.81 -9.00 -4.72
C PHE A 266 13.38 -9.43 -5.06
N ILE A 267 12.68 -9.91 -4.04
CA ILE A 267 11.26 -10.19 -4.11
C ILE A 267 10.54 -8.85 -4.09
N ARG A 268 9.43 -8.74 -4.82
CA ARG A 268 8.57 -7.57 -4.81
C ARG A 268 8.17 -7.23 -3.38
N GLY A 269 8.97 -6.42 -2.73
CA GLY A 269 8.79 -5.93 -1.38
C GLY A 269 8.91 -6.95 -0.24
N VAL A 270 8.76 -6.45 0.98
CA VAL A 270 8.60 -7.26 2.20
C VAL A 270 7.16 -7.73 2.24
N PRO A 271 6.88 -9.04 2.37
CA PRO A 271 5.51 -9.53 2.41
C PRO A 271 4.77 -8.94 3.61
N ILE A 272 3.62 -8.37 3.35
CA ILE A 272 2.68 -7.92 4.38
C ILE A 272 1.57 -8.94 4.48
N PHE A 273 1.23 -9.27 5.71
CA PHE A 273 0.08 -10.11 6.02
C PHE A 273 -0.79 -9.43 7.08
N LYS A 274 -2.04 -9.87 7.17
CA LYS A 274 -2.97 -9.50 8.23
C LYS A 274 -3.18 -10.70 9.15
N TRP A 275 -3.39 -10.46 10.41
CA TRP A 275 -3.80 -11.49 11.36
C TRP A 275 -5.22 -11.96 11.04
N LYS A 276 -5.45 -13.28 11.06
CA LYS A 276 -6.78 -13.87 10.86
C LYS A 276 -7.67 -13.56 12.06
N SER A 277 -8.84 -12.99 11.85
CA SER A 277 -9.81 -12.69 12.91
C SER A 277 -10.64 -13.91 13.34
N GLY A 278 -11.41 -13.78 14.42
CA GLY A 278 -12.37 -14.80 14.84
C GLY A 278 -11.84 -15.83 15.84
N ILE A 279 -10.68 -15.60 16.45
CA ILE A 279 -10.13 -16.47 17.51
C ILE A 279 -10.56 -15.95 18.88
N LEU A 280 -11.22 -16.80 19.67
CA LEU A 280 -11.68 -16.45 21.01
C LEU A 280 -10.49 -16.11 21.93
N GLY A 281 -10.57 -14.96 22.59
CA GLY A 281 -9.53 -14.44 23.46
C GLY A 281 -8.48 -13.55 22.77
N LEU A 282 -8.64 -13.30 21.45
CA LEU A 282 -7.81 -12.39 20.68
C LEU A 282 -8.65 -11.33 19.97
N ASN A 283 -8.30 -10.07 20.14
CA ASN A 283 -8.83 -8.95 19.37
C ASN A 283 -7.86 -8.58 18.23
N VAL A 284 -8.41 -8.47 17.02
CA VAL A 284 -7.67 -8.03 15.84
C VAL A 284 -8.24 -6.70 15.39
N PHE A 285 -7.39 -5.68 15.24
CA PHE A 285 -7.79 -4.32 14.89
C PHE A 285 -6.74 -3.65 13.97
N ASP A 286 -6.88 -2.36 13.67
CA ASP A 286 -6.07 -1.64 12.69
C ASP A 286 -6.05 -2.33 11.32
N GLY A 287 -7.22 -2.70 10.81
CA GLY A 287 -7.33 -3.36 9.51
C GLY A 287 -6.68 -4.75 9.45
N GLY A 288 -6.47 -5.41 10.58
CA GLY A 288 -5.86 -6.75 10.66
C GLY A 288 -4.37 -6.75 11.02
N PHE A 289 -3.75 -5.60 11.22
CA PHE A 289 -2.32 -5.53 11.48
C PHE A 289 -1.94 -5.65 12.95
N THR A 290 -2.87 -5.37 13.86
CA THR A 290 -2.63 -5.43 15.29
C THR A 290 -3.46 -6.54 15.93
N VAL A 291 -2.84 -7.28 16.87
CA VAL A 291 -3.50 -8.31 17.67
C VAL A 291 -3.19 -8.12 19.16
N GLU A 292 -4.22 -8.27 19.99
CA GLU A 292 -4.10 -8.21 21.45
C GLU A 292 -4.83 -9.39 22.10
N ALA A 293 -4.20 -10.01 23.08
CA ALA A 293 -4.81 -11.05 23.88
C ALA A 293 -5.52 -10.46 25.11
N TYR A 294 -6.85 -10.61 25.19
CA TYR A 294 -7.68 -10.00 26.25
C TYR A 294 -8.20 -11.01 27.30
N GLU A 295 -8.30 -12.29 26.95
CA GLU A 295 -8.76 -13.35 27.84
C GLU A 295 -7.99 -14.64 27.62
N SER A 296 -7.01 -14.97 28.46
CA SER A 296 -6.48 -16.33 28.51
C SER A 296 -5.48 -16.56 29.65
N ILE A 297 -5.61 -17.67 30.38
CA ILE A 297 -4.60 -18.15 31.30
C ILE A 297 -3.38 -18.66 30.52
N GLN A 298 -3.59 -19.22 29.34
CA GLN A 298 -2.53 -19.74 28.45
C GLN A 298 -2.38 -18.89 27.19
N PRO A 299 -1.21 -18.86 26.54
CA PRO A 299 -1.00 -18.16 25.29
C PRO A 299 -1.96 -18.63 24.21
N LYS A 300 -2.52 -17.69 23.44
CA LYS A 300 -3.38 -17.96 22.29
C LYS A 300 -2.62 -17.72 21.00
N SER A 301 -2.74 -18.64 20.06
CA SER A 301 -2.07 -18.56 18.77
C SER A 301 -2.95 -17.94 17.70
N ILE A 302 -2.34 -17.13 16.82
CA ILE A 302 -2.97 -16.52 15.69
C ILE A 302 -2.10 -16.67 14.45
N LEU A 303 -2.74 -16.88 13.29
CA LEU A 303 -2.06 -17.02 12.00
C LEU A 303 -2.18 -15.74 11.18
N GLY A 304 -1.13 -15.45 10.41
CA GLY A 304 -1.23 -14.53 9.29
C GLY A 304 -2.02 -15.13 8.12
N ASP A 305 -2.59 -14.28 7.27
CA ASP A 305 -3.38 -14.67 6.09
C ASP A 305 -2.53 -14.98 4.85
N LEU A 306 -1.21 -14.79 4.93
CA LEU A 306 -0.26 -15.04 3.86
C LEU A 306 0.36 -16.44 3.99
N ILE A 307 0.41 -17.16 2.86
CA ILE A 307 1.10 -18.46 2.76
C ILE A 307 2.38 -18.27 1.97
N PHE A 308 3.51 -18.59 2.59
CA PHE A 308 4.80 -18.65 1.93
C PHE A 308 5.00 -20.01 1.29
N LYS A 309 5.32 -20.03 0.01
CA LYS A 309 5.63 -21.23 -0.77
C LYS A 309 6.67 -20.93 -1.83
N GLY A 310 7.16 -21.96 -2.52
CA GLY A 310 8.15 -21.80 -3.60
C GLY A 310 9.57 -21.60 -3.07
N ARG A 311 10.32 -20.61 -3.60
CA ARG A 311 11.76 -20.46 -3.41
C ARG A 311 12.19 -19.07 -2.95
N GLY A 312 11.34 -18.28 -2.38
CA GLY A 312 11.67 -16.92 -1.95
C GLY A 312 12.42 -16.86 -0.63
N VAL A 313 13.18 -15.79 -0.43
CA VAL A 313 13.60 -15.32 0.88
C VAL A 313 12.62 -14.23 1.27
N TYR A 314 11.94 -14.41 2.40
CA TYR A 314 10.93 -13.50 2.92
C TYR A 314 11.40 -12.95 4.24
N GLU A 315 11.17 -11.66 4.46
CA GLU A 315 11.50 -10.99 5.70
C GLU A 315 10.34 -10.07 6.09
N TRP A 316 9.89 -10.13 7.33
CA TRP A 316 8.84 -9.26 7.85
C TRP A 316 9.10 -8.87 9.28
N ASN A 317 8.54 -7.73 9.68
CA ASN A 317 8.77 -7.10 10.97
C ASN A 317 7.51 -7.14 11.84
N ILE A 318 7.69 -7.48 13.11
CA ILE A 318 6.63 -7.43 14.12
C ILE A 318 7.12 -6.52 15.26
N LEU A 319 6.33 -5.49 15.58
CA LEU A 319 6.54 -4.63 16.72
C LEU A 319 5.84 -5.23 17.95
N VAL A 320 6.55 -5.36 19.04
CA VAL A 320 6.02 -5.77 20.34
C VAL A 320 5.48 -4.52 21.04
N GLU A 321 4.17 -4.23 20.87
CA GLU A 321 3.57 -3.03 21.48
C GLU A 321 3.38 -3.16 22.98
N LYS A 322 3.13 -4.41 23.47
CA LYS A 322 2.98 -4.70 24.88
C LYS A 322 3.39 -6.13 25.19
N LEU A 323 4.18 -6.34 26.23
CA LEU A 323 4.64 -7.64 26.68
C LEU A 323 4.28 -7.85 28.16
N CYS A 324 3.13 -8.48 28.43
CA CYS A 324 2.71 -8.83 29.79
C CYS A 324 3.09 -10.26 30.19
N LYS A 325 3.10 -11.16 29.22
CA LYS A 325 3.53 -12.57 29.38
C LYS A 325 4.31 -13.00 28.16
N THR A 326 4.84 -14.21 28.17
CA THR A 326 5.62 -14.76 27.06
C THR A 326 4.87 -14.64 25.74
N ILE A 327 5.56 -14.15 24.74
CA ILE A 327 5.11 -14.07 23.34
C ILE A 327 6.01 -14.99 22.52
N TYR A 328 5.41 -15.64 21.52
CA TYR A 328 6.13 -16.45 20.53
C TYR A 328 5.81 -15.91 19.13
N ILE A 329 6.83 -15.78 18.29
CA ILE A 329 6.73 -15.24 16.93
C ILE A 329 7.49 -16.15 15.97
N GLY A 330 6.90 -16.48 14.81
CA GLY A 330 7.58 -17.29 13.81
C GLY A 330 6.70 -17.75 12.65
N ILE A 331 6.84 -19.02 12.27
CA ILE A 331 6.13 -19.66 11.16
C ILE A 331 5.47 -20.98 11.60
N CYS A 332 4.44 -21.37 10.86
CA CYS A 332 3.68 -22.60 11.11
C CYS A 332 3.28 -23.26 9.78
N ASN A 333 3.24 -24.61 9.76
CA ASN A 333 2.79 -25.37 8.58
C ASN A 333 1.28 -25.56 8.49
N ASN A 334 0.54 -25.21 9.52
CA ASN A 334 -0.86 -25.56 9.63
C ASN A 334 -1.77 -24.41 9.22
N ILE A 335 -2.18 -24.43 7.96
CA ILE A 335 -3.02 -23.39 7.34
C ILE A 335 -4.46 -23.41 7.88
N ASN A 336 -4.90 -24.52 8.50
CA ASN A 336 -6.27 -24.78 8.92
C ASN A 336 -6.44 -25.12 10.41
N VAL A 337 -5.51 -24.77 11.29
CA VAL A 337 -5.61 -25.11 12.72
C VAL A 337 -6.75 -24.34 13.37
N ASN A 338 -7.76 -25.09 13.77
CA ASN A 338 -8.70 -24.67 14.81
C ASN A 338 -8.01 -24.83 16.18
N PHE A 339 -7.38 -23.78 16.68
CA PHE A 339 -6.77 -23.73 18.01
C PHE A 339 -7.84 -23.84 19.14
N LYS A 340 -8.73 -24.83 19.08
CA LYS A 340 -9.83 -25.01 20.01
C LYS A 340 -9.48 -25.81 21.27
N LYS A 341 -8.28 -26.34 21.39
CA LYS A 341 -7.86 -27.17 22.55
C LYS A 341 -6.54 -26.70 23.15
N ASN A 342 -6.42 -26.91 24.46
CA ASN A 342 -5.33 -26.62 25.37
C ASN A 342 -4.02 -27.38 25.07
N ASP A 343 -3.62 -27.50 23.84
CA ASP A 343 -2.38 -28.19 23.50
C ASP A 343 -1.21 -27.24 23.69
N GLN A 344 -0.37 -27.58 24.65
CA GLN A 344 0.94 -26.94 24.93
C GLN A 344 1.97 -27.22 23.82
N ASP A 345 1.59 -27.94 22.77
CA ASP A 345 2.49 -28.26 21.66
C ASP A 345 2.53 -27.07 20.69
N TYR A 346 3.67 -26.40 20.62
CA TYR A 346 3.93 -25.35 19.63
C TYR A 346 4.06 -25.99 18.24
N HIS A 347 2.99 -25.94 17.46
CA HIS A 347 2.95 -26.50 16.11
C HIS A 347 3.72 -25.65 15.08
N GLY A 348 4.65 -24.81 15.52
CA GLY A 348 5.41 -23.90 14.68
C GLY A 348 6.91 -23.90 14.98
N TRP A 349 7.62 -23.13 14.21
CA TRP A 349 9.02 -22.76 14.39
C TRP A 349 9.04 -21.32 14.88
N VAL A 350 9.23 -21.12 16.18
CA VAL A 350 9.00 -19.81 16.80
C VAL A 350 10.15 -19.37 17.71
N LEU A 351 10.36 -18.08 17.81
CA LEU A 351 11.19 -17.41 18.80
C LEU A 351 10.32 -16.96 19.97
N GLY A 352 10.69 -17.34 21.18
CA GLY A 352 10.09 -16.86 22.42
C GLY A 352 10.71 -15.55 22.90
N SER A 353 9.93 -14.72 23.60
CA SER A 353 10.42 -13.48 24.21
C SER A 353 11.54 -13.71 25.24
N ASP A 354 11.67 -14.94 25.76
CA ASP A 354 12.74 -15.38 26.64
C ASP A 354 14.09 -15.62 25.94
N GLY A 355 14.12 -15.56 24.59
CA GLY A 355 15.32 -15.72 23.78
C GLY A 355 15.63 -17.14 23.33
N TYR A 356 14.69 -18.06 23.54
CA TYR A 356 14.79 -19.44 23.06
C TYR A 356 13.99 -19.58 21.74
N VAL A 357 14.44 -20.47 20.87
CA VAL A 357 13.68 -20.96 19.73
C VAL A 357 13.02 -22.28 20.07
N TYR A 358 11.79 -22.46 19.61
CA TYR A 358 10.93 -23.59 19.93
C TYR A 358 10.42 -24.25 18.68
N HIS A 359 10.41 -25.58 18.67
CA HIS A 359 9.72 -26.39 17.66
C HIS A 359 9.24 -27.69 18.31
N GLU A 360 7.94 -27.95 18.27
CA GLU A 360 7.30 -29.07 18.99
C GLU A 360 7.69 -29.04 20.49
N LYS A 361 8.29 -30.13 21.01
CA LYS A 361 8.75 -30.25 22.41
C LYS A 361 10.19 -29.82 22.61
N ASN A 362 10.90 -29.40 21.56
CA ASN A 362 12.30 -29.02 21.60
C ASN A 362 12.46 -27.51 21.71
N TYR A 363 13.43 -27.10 22.50
CA TYR A 363 13.81 -25.68 22.58
C TYR A 363 15.34 -25.56 22.71
N LYS A 364 15.85 -24.43 22.23
CA LYS A 364 17.27 -24.11 22.27
C LYS A 364 17.48 -22.63 22.50
N TRP A 365 18.51 -22.31 23.28
CA TRP A 365 18.93 -20.93 23.45
C TRP A 365 19.42 -20.34 22.13
N TYR A 366 18.84 -19.19 21.74
CA TYR A 366 19.11 -18.50 20.46
C TYR A 366 19.70 -17.11 20.68
N ASP A 367 19.75 -16.64 21.94
CA ASP A 367 20.28 -15.33 22.32
C ASP A 367 19.61 -14.14 21.62
N ALA A 368 18.30 -14.21 21.41
CA ALA A 368 17.50 -13.16 20.79
C ALA A 368 16.29 -12.80 21.66
N LYS A 369 16.56 -12.41 22.92
CA LYS A 369 15.50 -11.90 23.81
C LYS A 369 14.88 -10.64 23.25
N PHE A 370 13.57 -10.50 23.42
CA PHE A 370 12.85 -9.28 23.08
C PHE A 370 11.88 -8.86 24.17
N LYS A 371 11.59 -7.57 24.23
CA LYS A 371 10.72 -6.93 25.22
C LYS A 371 9.75 -5.95 24.53
N GLU A 372 8.91 -5.31 25.33
CA GLU A 372 8.04 -4.22 24.88
C GLU A 372 8.85 -3.11 24.20
N GLY A 373 8.35 -2.63 23.05
CA GLY A 373 9.00 -1.65 22.19
C GLY A 373 9.95 -2.25 21.14
N ASP A 374 10.34 -3.52 21.26
CA ASP A 374 11.29 -4.13 20.34
C ASP A 374 10.64 -4.53 19.01
N LYS A 375 11.45 -4.45 17.95
CA LYS A 375 11.13 -4.95 16.61
C LYS A 375 11.74 -6.34 16.43
N VAL A 376 10.89 -7.34 16.23
CA VAL A 376 11.29 -8.71 15.88
C VAL A 376 11.14 -8.90 14.37
N THR A 377 12.24 -9.23 13.71
CA THR A 377 12.24 -9.56 12.27
C THR A 377 12.37 -11.07 12.11
N VAL A 378 11.48 -11.66 11.34
CA VAL A 378 11.54 -13.06 10.92
C VAL A 378 12.07 -13.11 9.50
N ARG A 379 13.13 -13.88 9.26
CA ARG A 379 13.70 -14.14 7.93
C ARG A 379 13.52 -15.62 7.58
N LEU A 380 12.74 -15.88 6.56
CA LEU A 380 12.40 -17.21 6.07
C LEU A 380 13.01 -17.41 4.67
N ASP A 381 13.89 -18.37 4.54
CA ASP A 381 14.43 -18.82 3.25
C ASP A 381 13.72 -20.11 2.83
N MET A 382 12.75 -20.00 1.92
CA MET A 382 11.97 -21.13 1.42
C MET A 382 12.75 -22.01 0.45
N LYS A 383 13.85 -21.53 -0.15
CA LYS A 383 14.72 -22.33 -0.99
C LYS A 383 15.54 -23.30 -0.13
N ASN A 384 16.21 -22.77 0.89
CA ASN A 384 17.05 -23.57 1.79
C ASN A 384 16.25 -24.14 2.95
N ARG A 385 14.98 -23.79 3.09
CA ARG A 385 14.08 -24.17 4.19
C ARG A 385 14.69 -23.88 5.55
N THR A 386 15.14 -22.65 5.71
CA THR A 386 15.74 -22.15 6.93
C THR A 386 15.02 -20.91 7.44
N CYS A 387 15.05 -20.72 8.73
CA CYS A 387 14.50 -19.55 9.39
C CYS A 387 15.54 -18.92 10.32
N ALA A 388 15.53 -17.59 10.40
CA ALA A 388 16.37 -16.83 11.30
C ALA A 388 15.57 -15.65 11.87
N PHE A 389 16.04 -15.12 12.98
CA PHE A 389 15.43 -13.97 13.63
C PHE A 389 16.44 -12.86 13.85
N SER A 390 15.94 -11.62 13.92
CA SER A 390 16.68 -10.50 14.47
C SER A 390 15.79 -9.68 15.41
N VAL A 391 16.41 -9.07 16.40
CA VAL A 391 15.75 -8.14 17.31
C VAL A 391 16.45 -6.80 17.16
N ASN A 392 15.69 -5.74 16.86
CA ASN A 392 16.20 -4.38 16.63
C ASN A 392 17.37 -4.36 15.63
N ASP A 393 17.20 -5.10 14.53
CA ASP A 393 18.16 -5.24 13.42
C ASP A 393 19.46 -6.01 13.78
N ILE A 394 19.60 -6.52 15.02
CA ILE A 394 20.71 -7.40 15.40
C ILE A 394 20.44 -8.80 14.85
N ARG A 395 21.06 -9.12 13.71
CA ARG A 395 20.87 -10.41 13.02
C ARG A 395 21.53 -11.56 13.78
N LYS A 396 20.82 -12.66 13.88
CA LYS A 396 21.36 -13.95 14.36
C LYS A 396 21.48 -14.93 13.18
N LEU A 397 22.26 -15.99 13.40
CA LEU A 397 22.42 -17.06 12.41
C LEU A 397 21.10 -17.83 12.25
N THR A 398 20.97 -18.54 11.13
CA THR A 398 19.84 -19.46 10.91
C THR A 398 19.79 -20.52 12.02
N VAL A 399 18.57 -20.91 12.40
CA VAL A 399 18.36 -21.95 13.40
C VAL A 399 18.75 -23.30 12.78
N SER A 400 19.91 -23.82 13.14
CA SER A 400 20.53 -25.00 12.53
C SER A 400 19.76 -26.31 12.74
N GLU A 401 18.96 -26.37 13.80
CA GLU A 401 18.15 -27.54 14.19
C GLU A 401 16.89 -27.68 13.33
N TRP A 402 16.45 -26.63 12.71
CA TRP A 402 15.20 -26.61 11.92
C TRP A 402 15.43 -27.08 10.46
N LYS A 403 15.60 -28.38 10.29
CA LYS A 403 15.89 -28.98 8.97
C LYS A 403 14.64 -29.34 8.16
N ASN A 404 13.46 -29.31 8.78
CA ASN A 404 12.23 -29.84 8.21
C ASN A 404 11.14 -28.77 8.04
N ILE A 405 11.50 -27.54 7.74
CA ILE A 405 10.51 -26.51 7.41
C ILE A 405 9.76 -26.94 6.15
N PRO A 406 8.42 -27.06 6.18
CA PRO A 406 7.62 -27.53 5.05
C PRO A 406 7.69 -26.63 3.83
N SER A 407 7.20 -27.12 2.69
CA SER A 407 7.13 -26.36 1.43
C SER A 407 6.11 -25.20 1.47
N GLN A 408 5.21 -25.21 2.43
CA GLN A 408 4.24 -24.16 2.66
C GLN A 408 4.15 -23.85 4.14
N VAL A 409 4.29 -22.59 4.50
CA VAL A 409 4.16 -22.10 5.87
C VAL A 409 3.45 -20.75 5.89
N CYS A 410 2.90 -20.37 7.03
CA CYS A 410 2.32 -19.06 7.26
C CYS A 410 2.92 -18.41 8.52
N PRO A 411 2.85 -17.09 8.68
CA PRO A 411 3.22 -16.42 9.91
C PRO A 411 2.35 -16.89 11.06
N ILE A 412 2.96 -17.03 12.24
CA ILE A 412 2.26 -17.33 13.50
C ILE A 412 2.75 -16.41 14.60
N ALA A 413 1.85 -16.05 15.50
CA ALA A 413 2.21 -15.53 16.81
C ALA A 413 1.36 -16.22 17.88
N SER A 414 1.93 -16.36 19.10
CA SER A 414 1.20 -16.80 20.28
C SER A 414 1.38 -15.76 21.39
N LEU A 415 0.27 -15.25 21.92
CA LEU A 415 0.27 -14.15 22.87
C LEU A 415 -0.31 -14.60 24.21
N GLY A 416 0.39 -14.29 25.29
CA GLY A 416 -0.16 -14.35 26.64
C GLY A 416 -1.07 -13.15 26.94
N HIS A 417 -1.97 -13.32 27.92
CA HIS A 417 -2.93 -12.29 28.34
C HIS A 417 -2.29 -10.90 28.51
N GLY A 418 -2.96 -9.89 27.96
CA GLY A 418 -2.54 -8.48 27.99
C GLY A 418 -1.43 -8.10 27.02
N SER A 419 -0.86 -9.07 26.29
CA SER A 419 0.19 -8.80 25.30
C SER A 419 -0.38 -8.36 23.95
N LYS A 420 0.39 -7.51 23.23
CA LYS A 420 -0.04 -6.89 22.00
C LYS A 420 1.07 -6.82 20.97
N LEU A 421 0.77 -7.22 19.75
CA LEU A 421 1.69 -7.24 18.62
C LEU A 421 1.12 -6.46 17.42
N ARG A 422 2.00 -5.80 16.68
CA ARG A 422 1.66 -5.16 15.41
C ARG A 422 2.58 -5.66 14.31
N VAL A 423 2.03 -6.07 13.18
CA VAL A 423 2.81 -6.25 11.94
C VAL A 423 3.27 -4.86 11.51
N LYS A 424 4.60 -4.64 11.56
CA LYS A 424 5.18 -3.35 11.21
C LYS A 424 5.19 -3.20 9.71
N GLN A 425 4.34 -2.33 9.22
CA GLN A 425 4.48 -1.79 7.89
C GLN A 425 5.67 -0.82 7.94
N GLU A 426 6.63 -0.96 7.05
CA GLU A 426 7.57 0.13 6.83
C GLU A 426 6.79 1.24 6.13
N LEU A 427 6.11 2.05 6.95
CA LEU A 427 5.61 3.33 6.48
C LEU A 427 6.84 4.12 6.05
N ILE A 428 6.86 4.57 4.81
CA ILE A 428 7.75 5.63 4.37
C ILE A 428 7.59 6.73 5.42
N LYS A 429 8.68 7.06 6.10
CA LYS A 429 8.69 8.23 6.96
C LYS A 429 8.55 9.42 6.03
N PHE A 430 7.40 10.05 6.09
CA PHE A 430 7.17 11.38 5.55
C PHE A 430 7.80 12.42 6.47
#